data_1c64ff4ab69b7aab7ba3d870d05730ec
#
_entry.id   1c64ff4ab69b7aab7ba3d870d05730ec
#
_cell.length_a   1.000
_cell.length_b   1.000
_cell.length_c   1.000
_cell.angle_alpha   90.00
_cell.angle_beta   90.00
_cell.angle_gamma   90.00
#
_symmetry.space_group_name_H-M   'P 1'
#
loop_
_entity.id
_entity.type
_entity.pdbx_description
1 polymer ?
#
loop_
_entity_poly.entity_id
_entity_poly.type
_entity_poly.pdbx_seq_one_letter_code
_entity_poly.pdbx_strand_id
1 'polypeptide(L)'
;SDRFILDYLKLNSDQSGIIYASTRKEVERLTRLLKKHHFSVAMYHGGLSKEQRRKNQDDFLYDRSLVMVATNAFGMGINKSNVRFVIHDSVPGTLEAYYQEAGRAGRDGLPSEAILIFKLKDVQTQHFFIEQSDRDEQSKQREYEKLQIMTQYANTQQCLQQFILNYFGEDGPKCGRCSNCLDTREARDITVDTQKVLSCVYRMNERFGKNLVAQVLSGSQVK
;
A
#
# COMPACT_ATOMS: atom_id res chain seq x y z
N SER A 1 6.75 5.90 -6.30
CA SER A 1 7.02 4.56 -5.69
C SER A 1 8.31 3.93 -6.20
N ASP A 2 8.54 3.90 -7.52
CA ASP A 2 9.67 3.17 -8.13
C ASP A 2 11.02 3.54 -7.51
N ARG A 3 11.31 4.85 -7.39
CA ARG A 3 12.55 5.33 -6.76
C ARG A 3 12.68 4.83 -5.31
N PHE A 4 11.61 4.93 -4.53
CA PHE A 4 11.60 4.44 -3.14
C PHE A 4 11.90 2.94 -3.08
N ILE A 5 11.25 2.12 -3.92
CA ILE A 5 11.46 0.66 -3.94
C ILE A 5 12.91 0.35 -4.32
N LEU A 6 13.48 1.02 -5.34
CA LEU A 6 14.86 0.81 -5.76
C LEU A 6 15.86 1.20 -4.66
N ASP A 7 15.65 2.34 -4.01
CA ASP A 7 16.54 2.82 -2.95
C ASP A 7 16.43 1.92 -1.71
N TYR A 8 15.22 1.47 -1.35
CA TYR A 8 15.01 0.52 -0.26
C TYR A 8 15.71 -0.82 -0.52
N LEU A 9 15.55 -1.39 -1.71
CA LEU A 9 16.18 -2.67 -2.06
C LEU A 9 17.70 -2.59 -2.15
N LYS A 10 18.28 -1.44 -2.52
CA LYS A 10 19.74 -1.24 -2.45
C LYS A 10 20.27 -1.31 -1.03
N LEU A 11 19.55 -0.72 -0.08
CA LEU A 11 19.92 -0.74 1.35
C LEU A 11 19.70 -2.11 2.00
N ASN A 12 18.86 -2.95 1.40
CA ASN A 12 18.46 -4.26 1.91
C ASN A 12 18.71 -5.36 0.87
N SER A 13 19.85 -5.30 0.16
CA SER A 13 20.11 -6.13 -1.03
C SER A 13 20.28 -7.63 -0.76
N ASP A 14 20.59 -7.99 0.48
CA ASP A 14 20.77 -9.36 0.98
C ASP A 14 19.49 -9.91 1.67
N GLN A 15 18.43 -9.12 1.77
CA GLN A 15 17.22 -9.47 2.48
C GLN A 15 16.15 -10.04 1.53
N SER A 16 15.44 -11.04 2.05
CA SER A 16 14.29 -11.62 1.35
C SER A 16 13.01 -10.82 1.65
N GLY A 17 12.23 -10.53 0.60
CA GLY A 17 10.99 -9.76 0.77
C GLY A 17 9.97 -9.94 -0.35
N ILE A 18 8.77 -9.42 -0.10
CA ILE A 18 7.63 -9.49 -1.02
C ILE A 18 7.17 -8.07 -1.37
N ILE A 19 6.91 -7.83 -2.65
CA ILE A 19 6.31 -6.57 -3.14
C ILE A 19 4.96 -6.92 -3.75
N TYR A 20 3.88 -6.42 -3.16
CA TYR A 20 2.52 -6.59 -3.66
C TYR A 20 2.11 -5.44 -4.58
N ALA A 21 1.49 -5.79 -5.71
CA ALA A 21 0.91 -4.84 -6.65
C ALA A 21 -0.51 -5.30 -7.07
N SER A 22 -1.40 -4.35 -7.36
CA SER A 22 -2.82 -4.64 -7.59
C SER A 22 -3.10 -5.37 -8.91
N THR A 23 -2.23 -5.25 -9.93
CA THR A 23 -2.49 -5.80 -11.27
C THR A 23 -1.32 -6.63 -11.80
N ARG A 24 -1.64 -7.60 -12.68
CA ARG A 24 -0.64 -8.41 -13.40
C ARG A 24 0.36 -7.51 -14.16
N LYS A 25 -0.16 -6.50 -14.86
CA LYS A 25 0.64 -5.54 -15.64
C LYS A 25 1.66 -4.81 -14.76
N GLU A 26 1.27 -4.44 -13.55
CA GLU A 26 2.15 -3.74 -12.61
C GLU A 26 3.21 -4.69 -12.03
N VAL A 27 2.84 -5.94 -11.71
CA VAL A 27 3.79 -6.99 -11.30
C VAL A 27 4.87 -7.19 -12.38
N GLU A 28 4.46 -7.34 -13.63
CA GLU A 28 5.40 -7.53 -14.75
C GLU A 28 6.28 -6.29 -14.98
N ARG A 29 5.70 -5.08 -14.86
CA ARG A 29 6.43 -3.80 -14.98
C ARG A 29 7.50 -3.67 -13.90
N LEU A 30 7.12 -3.86 -12.63
CA LEU A 30 8.04 -3.80 -11.50
C LEU A 30 9.14 -4.86 -11.61
N THR A 31 8.77 -6.09 -11.97
CA THR A 31 9.75 -7.16 -12.16
C THR A 31 10.79 -6.81 -13.22
N ARG A 32 10.36 -6.25 -14.38
CA ARG A 32 11.28 -5.77 -15.42
C ARG A 32 12.18 -4.65 -14.93
N LEU A 33 11.61 -3.68 -14.17
CA LEU A 33 12.38 -2.59 -13.59
C LEU A 33 13.46 -3.11 -12.65
N LEU A 34 13.11 -4.03 -11.73
CA LEU A 34 14.05 -4.57 -10.75
C LEU A 34 15.14 -5.41 -11.41
N LYS A 35 14.80 -6.23 -12.41
CA LYS A 35 15.79 -6.99 -13.21
C LYS A 35 16.77 -6.07 -13.95
N LYS A 36 16.28 -4.95 -14.51
CA LYS A 36 17.14 -3.94 -15.16
C LYS A 36 18.17 -3.34 -14.18
N HIS A 37 17.83 -3.29 -12.90
CA HIS A 37 18.72 -2.83 -11.82
C HIS A 37 19.46 -3.99 -11.13
N HIS A 38 19.52 -5.17 -11.76
CA HIS A 38 20.27 -6.35 -11.31
C HIS A 38 19.81 -6.97 -9.98
N PHE A 39 18.58 -6.70 -9.55
CA PHE A 39 18.03 -7.39 -8.37
C PHE A 39 17.62 -8.82 -8.72
N SER A 40 17.85 -9.75 -7.76
CA SER A 40 17.38 -11.15 -7.84
C SER A 40 15.87 -11.20 -7.53
N VAL A 41 15.05 -11.25 -8.59
CA VAL A 41 13.59 -11.11 -8.46
C VAL A 41 12.83 -12.17 -9.26
N ALA A 42 11.83 -12.75 -8.59
CA ALA A 42 10.78 -13.59 -9.18
C ALA A 42 9.44 -12.85 -9.21
N MET A 43 8.50 -13.31 -10.03
CA MET A 43 7.14 -12.75 -10.07
C MET A 43 6.08 -13.84 -9.90
N TYR A 44 4.90 -13.43 -9.36
CA TYR A 44 3.78 -14.35 -9.20
C TYR A 44 2.44 -13.65 -9.42
N HIS A 45 1.66 -14.15 -10.38
CA HIS A 45 0.27 -13.71 -10.62
C HIS A 45 -0.52 -14.79 -11.37
N GLY A 46 -1.84 -14.70 -11.34
CA GLY A 46 -2.73 -15.69 -11.93
C GLY A 46 -2.66 -15.84 -13.45
N GLY A 47 -1.97 -14.95 -14.18
CA GLY A 47 -1.74 -15.06 -15.62
C GLY A 47 -0.55 -15.93 -16.03
N LEU A 48 0.29 -16.35 -15.07
CA LEU A 48 1.41 -17.26 -15.32
C LEU A 48 0.91 -18.71 -15.44
N SER A 49 1.63 -19.54 -16.22
CA SER A 49 1.36 -20.97 -16.25
C SER A 49 1.60 -21.62 -14.87
N LYS A 50 1.02 -22.79 -14.66
CA LYS A 50 1.19 -23.52 -13.40
C LYS A 50 2.68 -23.83 -13.11
N GLU A 51 3.43 -24.19 -14.16
CA GLU A 51 4.86 -24.49 -14.05
C GLU A 51 5.67 -23.23 -13.72
N GLN A 52 5.39 -22.10 -14.37
CA GLN A 52 6.03 -20.81 -14.07
C GLN A 52 5.76 -20.37 -12.63
N ARG A 53 4.51 -20.47 -12.18
CA ARG A 53 4.15 -20.14 -10.79
C ARG A 53 4.92 -21.00 -9.79
N ARG A 54 4.97 -22.32 -10.02
CA ARG A 54 5.72 -23.26 -9.17
C ARG A 54 7.21 -22.94 -9.16
N LYS A 55 7.82 -22.78 -10.33
CA LYS A 55 9.24 -22.42 -10.44
C LYS A 55 9.58 -21.14 -9.71
N ASN A 56 8.83 -20.07 -9.95
CA ASN A 56 9.07 -18.77 -9.32
C ASN A 56 8.86 -18.82 -7.81
N GLN A 57 7.88 -19.58 -7.34
CA GLN A 57 7.66 -19.84 -5.93
C GLN A 57 8.83 -20.60 -5.29
N ASP A 58 9.31 -21.67 -5.94
CA ASP A 58 10.46 -22.44 -5.47
C ASP A 58 11.74 -21.58 -5.46
N ASP A 59 11.94 -20.74 -6.49
CA ASP A 59 13.07 -19.83 -6.55
C ASP A 59 13.06 -18.82 -5.38
N PHE A 60 11.90 -18.36 -4.96
CA PHE A 60 11.76 -17.48 -3.79
C PHE A 60 11.90 -18.26 -2.47
N LEU A 61 11.31 -19.45 -2.35
CA LEU A 61 11.38 -20.25 -1.13
C LEU A 61 12.81 -20.69 -0.78
N TYR A 62 13.60 -21.00 -1.81
CA TYR A 62 14.98 -21.48 -1.65
C TYR A 62 16.04 -20.37 -1.86
N ASP A 63 15.67 -19.11 -1.71
CA ASP A 63 16.57 -17.94 -1.79
C ASP A 63 17.34 -17.81 -3.13
N ARG A 64 16.88 -18.49 -4.20
CA ARG A 64 17.40 -18.26 -5.56
C ARG A 64 16.93 -16.92 -6.12
N SER A 65 15.78 -16.43 -5.64
CA SER A 65 15.30 -15.07 -5.84
C SER A 65 14.96 -14.47 -4.49
N LEU A 66 15.61 -13.38 -4.12
CA LEU A 66 15.40 -12.73 -2.82
C LEU A 66 14.11 -11.92 -2.76
N VAL A 67 13.66 -11.39 -3.90
CA VAL A 67 12.46 -10.56 -3.96
C VAL A 67 11.38 -11.26 -4.78
N MET A 68 10.16 -11.32 -4.24
CA MET A 68 8.98 -11.75 -4.95
C MET A 68 8.09 -10.53 -5.26
N VAL A 69 7.82 -10.26 -6.54
CA VAL A 69 6.79 -9.28 -6.95
C VAL A 69 5.52 -10.02 -7.31
N ALA A 70 4.41 -9.71 -6.64
CA ALA A 70 3.20 -10.51 -6.78
C ALA A 70 1.90 -9.72 -6.70
N THR A 71 0.83 -10.30 -7.23
CA THR A 71 -0.54 -9.92 -6.85
C THR A 71 -0.94 -10.65 -5.57
N ASN A 72 -2.11 -10.31 -5.00
CA ASN A 72 -2.73 -11.02 -3.87
C ASN A 72 -2.93 -12.55 -4.08
N ALA A 73 -2.82 -13.03 -5.34
CA ALA A 73 -2.82 -14.47 -5.63
C ALA A 73 -1.62 -15.21 -5.02
N PHE A 74 -0.55 -14.50 -4.65
CA PHE A 74 0.61 -15.06 -3.96
C PHE A 74 0.41 -14.99 -2.46
N GLY A 75 0.29 -16.13 -1.84
CA GLY A 75 0.21 -16.11 -0.38
C GLY A 75 -0.38 -17.36 0.24
N MET A 76 -1.41 -17.97 -0.32
CA MET A 76 -1.94 -19.22 0.23
C MET A 76 -0.86 -20.33 0.17
N GLY A 77 -0.50 -20.89 1.33
CA GLY A 77 0.48 -21.96 1.42
C GLY A 77 1.96 -21.53 1.36
N ILE A 78 2.29 -20.25 1.36
CA ILE A 78 3.67 -19.77 1.44
C ILE A 78 4.13 -19.79 2.90
N ASN A 79 5.05 -20.70 3.21
CA ASN A 79 5.66 -20.81 4.52
C ASN A 79 7.17 -20.52 4.44
N LYS A 80 7.51 -19.25 4.19
CA LYS A 80 8.88 -18.73 4.24
C LYS A 80 9.00 -17.86 5.49
N SER A 81 9.83 -18.29 6.44
CA SER A 81 9.95 -17.63 7.75
C SER A 81 10.83 -16.39 7.73
N ASN A 82 11.86 -16.38 6.87
CA ASN A 82 12.89 -15.33 6.81
C ASN A 82 12.54 -14.16 5.88
N VAL A 83 11.27 -13.84 5.68
CA VAL A 83 10.85 -12.63 4.96
C VAL A 83 11.13 -11.42 5.84
N ARG A 84 11.99 -10.51 5.37
CA ARG A 84 12.40 -9.33 6.12
C ARG A 84 11.55 -8.11 5.84
N PHE A 85 10.94 -8.04 4.67
CA PHE A 85 10.04 -6.92 4.34
C PHE A 85 8.86 -7.36 3.48
N VAL A 86 7.75 -6.66 3.66
CA VAL A 86 6.59 -6.68 2.76
C VAL A 86 6.27 -5.25 2.35
N ILE A 87 6.36 -4.97 1.06
CA ILE A 87 6.03 -3.66 0.49
C ILE A 87 4.72 -3.78 -0.30
N HIS A 88 3.74 -2.96 0.02
CA HIS A 88 2.55 -2.78 -0.80
C HIS A 88 2.77 -1.55 -1.70
N ASP A 89 3.05 -1.78 -2.99
CA ASP A 89 3.15 -0.70 -4.00
C ASP A 89 1.79 -0.13 -4.37
N SER A 90 0.73 -0.84 -4.03
CA SER A 90 -0.66 -0.42 -4.22
C SER A 90 -1.47 -0.70 -2.96
N VAL A 91 -2.48 0.13 -2.71
CA VAL A 91 -3.39 -0.05 -1.57
C VAL A 91 -4.22 -1.33 -1.75
N PRO A 92 -4.20 -2.28 -0.81
CA PRO A 92 -5.09 -3.43 -0.80
C PRO A 92 -6.57 -3.01 -0.69
N GLY A 93 -7.48 -3.87 -1.13
CA GLY A 93 -8.91 -3.58 -1.08
C GLY A 93 -9.49 -3.54 0.35
N THR A 94 -8.86 -4.25 1.29
CA THR A 94 -9.33 -4.35 2.68
C THR A 94 -8.18 -4.38 3.67
N LEU A 95 -8.46 -4.01 4.93
CA LEU A 95 -7.47 -4.05 6.01
C LEU A 95 -7.08 -5.49 6.37
N GLU A 96 -8.01 -6.44 6.25
CA GLU A 96 -7.75 -7.86 6.48
C GLU A 96 -6.75 -8.41 5.46
N ALA A 97 -6.91 -8.06 4.17
CA ALA A 97 -5.98 -8.46 3.13
C ALA A 97 -4.58 -7.88 3.41
N TYR A 98 -4.50 -6.57 3.74
CA TYR A 98 -3.25 -5.94 4.14
C TYR A 98 -2.60 -6.66 5.33
N TYR A 99 -3.36 -6.94 6.39
CA TYR A 99 -2.85 -7.60 7.59
C TYR A 99 -2.30 -9.01 7.31
N GLN A 100 -3.04 -9.80 6.52
CA GLN A 100 -2.60 -11.16 6.12
C GLN A 100 -1.33 -11.13 5.25
N GLU A 101 -1.22 -10.14 4.35
CA GLU A 101 -0.06 -9.99 3.47
C GLU A 101 1.15 -9.45 4.24
N ALA A 102 0.97 -8.41 5.05
CA ALA A 102 2.00 -7.83 5.91
C ALA A 102 2.52 -8.83 6.95
N GLY A 103 1.63 -9.66 7.51
CA GLY A 103 1.95 -10.72 8.49
C GLY A 103 2.80 -11.87 7.94
N ARG A 104 3.25 -11.80 6.69
CA ARG A 104 4.26 -12.74 6.14
C ARG A 104 5.67 -12.36 6.54
N ALA A 105 5.91 -11.11 6.90
CA ALA A 105 7.19 -10.64 7.38
C ALA A 105 7.45 -11.10 8.82
N GLY A 106 8.69 -11.53 9.11
CA GLY A 106 9.16 -11.80 10.47
C GLY A 106 8.54 -13.01 11.17
N ARG A 107 8.11 -14.03 10.46
CA ARG A 107 7.53 -15.23 11.07
C ARG A 107 8.52 -16.05 11.93
N ASP A 108 9.80 -15.78 11.79
CA ASP A 108 10.88 -16.31 12.63
C ASP A 108 11.14 -15.49 13.90
N GLY A 109 10.35 -14.42 14.13
CA GLY A 109 10.49 -13.51 15.28
C GLY A 109 11.60 -12.47 15.13
N LEU A 110 12.33 -12.45 14.01
CA LEU A 110 13.36 -11.45 13.77
C LEU A 110 12.75 -10.13 13.24
N PRO A 111 13.47 -9.00 13.41
CA PRO A 111 13.01 -7.70 12.93
C PRO A 111 12.63 -7.74 11.45
N SER A 112 11.50 -7.13 11.13
CA SER A 112 10.96 -7.06 9.78
C SER A 112 10.10 -5.83 9.61
N GLU A 113 9.88 -5.41 8.36
CA GLU A 113 9.15 -4.20 8.02
C GLU A 113 7.96 -4.48 7.12
N ALA A 114 6.83 -3.82 7.41
CA ALA A 114 5.66 -3.75 6.55
C ALA A 114 5.48 -2.30 6.07
N ILE A 115 5.56 -2.09 4.75
CA ILE A 115 5.55 -0.77 4.14
C ILE A 115 4.34 -0.67 3.21
N LEU A 116 3.52 0.37 3.40
CA LEU A 116 2.39 0.70 2.54
C LEU A 116 2.68 2.01 1.80
N ILE A 117 2.76 1.94 0.47
CA ILE A 117 2.88 3.12 -0.40
C ILE A 117 1.49 3.56 -0.82
N PHE A 118 0.96 4.59 -0.17
CA PHE A 118 -0.38 5.11 -0.45
C PHE A 118 -0.37 6.04 -1.68
N LYS A 119 -1.29 5.78 -2.61
CA LYS A 119 -1.57 6.63 -3.78
C LYS A 119 -3.08 6.72 -3.99
N LEU A 120 -3.63 7.91 -4.14
CA LEU A 120 -5.08 8.10 -4.38
C LEU A 120 -5.60 7.33 -5.62
N LYS A 121 -4.79 7.21 -6.66
CA LYS A 121 -5.14 6.43 -7.86
C LYS A 121 -5.38 4.95 -7.56
N ASP A 122 -4.75 4.40 -6.51
CA ASP A 122 -4.94 3.00 -6.15
C ASP A 122 -6.33 2.77 -5.56
N VAL A 123 -6.85 3.74 -4.80
CA VAL A 123 -8.24 3.72 -4.30
C VAL A 123 -9.22 3.71 -5.47
N GLN A 124 -8.98 4.52 -6.51
CA GLN A 124 -9.81 4.50 -7.73
C GLN A 124 -9.72 3.16 -8.45
N THR A 125 -8.55 2.52 -8.47
CA THR A 125 -8.37 1.18 -9.04
C THR A 125 -9.17 0.14 -8.25
N GLN A 126 -9.20 0.22 -6.93
CA GLN A 126 -10.03 -0.67 -6.10
C GLN A 126 -11.52 -0.43 -6.32
N HIS A 127 -11.96 0.83 -6.43
CA HIS A 127 -13.34 1.15 -6.82
C HIS A 127 -13.72 0.49 -8.15
N PHE A 128 -12.85 0.61 -9.17
CA PHE A 128 -13.07 -0.04 -10.46
C PHE A 128 -13.20 -1.55 -10.34
N PHE A 129 -12.39 -2.23 -9.52
CA PHE A 129 -12.51 -3.68 -9.30
C PHE A 129 -13.81 -4.07 -8.61
N ILE A 130 -14.28 -3.28 -7.66
CA ILE A 130 -15.57 -3.50 -6.99
C ILE A 130 -16.71 -3.37 -8.00
N GLU A 131 -16.73 -2.30 -8.80
CA GLU A 131 -17.75 -2.06 -9.83
C GLU A 131 -17.82 -3.17 -10.89
N GLN A 132 -16.65 -3.65 -11.36
CA GLN A 132 -16.54 -4.69 -12.37
C GLN A 132 -16.77 -6.11 -11.84
N SER A 133 -17.02 -6.26 -10.54
CA SER A 133 -17.28 -7.57 -9.95
C SER A 133 -18.73 -8.00 -10.19
N ASP A 134 -18.96 -9.31 -10.39
CA ASP A 134 -20.30 -9.91 -10.54
C ASP A 134 -21.08 -10.02 -9.21
N ARG A 135 -20.71 -9.21 -8.20
CA ARG A 135 -21.35 -9.20 -6.88
C ARG A 135 -22.64 -8.38 -6.91
N ASP A 136 -23.59 -8.75 -6.04
CA ASP A 136 -24.78 -7.93 -5.80
C ASP A 136 -24.41 -6.57 -5.14
N GLU A 137 -25.31 -5.62 -5.21
CA GLU A 137 -25.10 -4.25 -4.71
C GLU A 137 -24.81 -4.22 -3.20
N GLN A 138 -25.42 -5.11 -2.41
CA GLN A 138 -25.15 -5.17 -0.98
C GLN A 138 -23.72 -5.64 -0.69
N SER A 139 -23.22 -6.59 -1.46
CA SER A 139 -21.84 -7.07 -1.37
C SER A 139 -20.85 -6.01 -1.84
N LYS A 140 -21.15 -5.26 -2.92
CA LYS A 140 -20.33 -4.13 -3.36
C LYS A 140 -20.24 -3.04 -2.29
N GLN A 141 -21.39 -2.71 -1.66
CA GLN A 141 -21.43 -1.74 -0.58
C GLN A 141 -20.51 -2.12 0.59
N ARG A 142 -20.50 -3.39 1.00
CA ARG A 142 -19.59 -3.89 2.04
C ARG A 142 -18.10 -3.77 1.64
N GLU A 143 -17.79 -4.04 0.36
CA GLU A 143 -16.40 -3.85 -0.13
C GLU A 143 -15.99 -2.37 -0.14
N TYR A 144 -16.90 -1.45 -0.45
CA TYR A 144 -16.63 -0.01 -0.34
C TYR A 144 -16.36 0.42 1.11
N GLU A 145 -17.14 -0.08 2.07
CA GLU A 145 -16.92 0.18 3.50
C GLU A 145 -15.54 -0.32 3.96
N LYS A 146 -15.15 -1.53 3.55
CA LYS A 146 -13.82 -2.08 3.84
C LYS A 146 -12.70 -1.26 3.20
N LEU A 147 -12.86 -0.83 1.94
CA LEU A 147 -11.90 0.03 1.26
C LEU A 147 -11.79 1.39 1.95
N GLN A 148 -12.89 1.94 2.44
CA GLN A 148 -12.88 3.17 3.22
C GLN A 148 -12.05 3.01 4.52
N ILE A 149 -12.24 1.90 5.25
CA ILE A 149 -11.45 1.59 6.45
C ILE A 149 -9.96 1.45 6.10
N MET A 150 -9.62 0.75 5.02
CA MET A 150 -8.23 0.64 4.54
C MET A 150 -7.64 2.00 4.19
N THR A 151 -8.43 2.89 3.59
CA THR A 151 -8.02 4.26 3.29
C THR A 151 -7.83 5.09 4.55
N GLN A 152 -8.68 4.93 5.55
CA GLN A 152 -8.52 5.55 6.87
C GLN A 152 -7.24 5.07 7.55
N TYR A 153 -6.96 3.77 7.54
CA TYR A 153 -5.70 3.21 8.05
C TYR A 153 -4.48 3.86 7.39
N ALA A 154 -4.49 3.98 6.06
CA ALA A 154 -3.36 4.55 5.32
C ALA A 154 -3.12 6.05 5.61
N ASN A 155 -4.13 6.76 6.13
CA ASN A 155 -4.07 8.21 6.40
C ASN A 155 -4.16 8.54 7.91
N THR A 156 -4.25 7.54 8.78
CA THR A 156 -4.37 7.78 10.22
C THR A 156 -3.11 8.40 10.82
N GLN A 157 -3.29 9.23 11.84
CA GLN A 157 -2.22 9.72 12.71
C GLN A 157 -2.08 8.88 13.99
N GLN A 158 -2.98 7.92 14.20
CA GLN A 158 -2.91 7.01 15.34
C GLN A 158 -1.80 5.98 15.15
N CYS A 159 -1.44 5.30 16.23
CA CYS A 159 -0.55 4.15 16.13
C CYS A 159 -1.11 3.11 15.15
N LEU A 160 -0.34 2.74 14.12
CA LEU A 160 -0.80 1.82 13.08
C LEU A 160 -1.17 0.44 13.63
N GLN A 161 -0.40 -0.07 14.59
CA GLN A 161 -0.72 -1.35 15.24
C GLN A 161 -2.01 -1.25 16.06
N GLN A 162 -2.20 -0.19 16.83
CA GLN A 162 -3.41 0.03 17.61
C GLN A 162 -4.65 0.16 16.73
N PHE A 163 -4.54 0.84 15.56
CA PHE A 163 -5.63 0.91 14.59
C PHE A 163 -6.07 -0.49 14.12
N ILE A 164 -5.10 -1.38 13.81
CA ILE A 164 -5.39 -2.76 13.40
C ILE A 164 -6.04 -3.55 14.54
N LEU A 165 -5.50 -3.47 15.76
CA LEU A 165 -6.07 -4.16 16.93
C LEU A 165 -7.52 -3.73 17.17
N ASN A 166 -7.78 -2.42 17.20
CA ASN A 166 -9.13 -1.87 17.39
C ASN A 166 -10.10 -2.35 16.30
N TYR A 167 -9.63 -2.44 15.05
CA TYR A 167 -10.44 -2.97 13.95
C TYR A 167 -10.88 -4.42 14.19
N PHE A 168 -10.02 -5.25 14.76
CA PHE A 168 -10.34 -6.64 15.11
C PHE A 168 -11.02 -6.81 16.49
N GLY A 169 -11.36 -5.71 17.14
CA GLY A 169 -12.05 -5.73 18.45
C GLY A 169 -11.11 -5.97 19.63
N GLU A 170 -9.82 -5.77 19.45
CA GLU A 170 -8.81 -5.90 20.49
C GLU A 170 -8.30 -4.52 20.90
N ASP A 171 -8.12 -4.30 22.20
CA ASP A 171 -7.44 -3.12 22.73
C ASP A 171 -5.96 -3.42 22.98
N GLY A 172 -5.12 -2.43 22.71
CA GLY A 172 -3.69 -2.58 22.95
C GLY A 172 -2.97 -1.23 23.09
N PRO A 173 -1.80 -1.23 23.74
CA PRO A 173 -1.00 -0.01 23.87
C PRO A 173 -0.44 0.42 22.50
N LYS A 174 0.04 1.67 22.42
CA LYS A 174 0.81 2.14 21.27
C LYS A 174 2.06 1.28 21.10
N CYS A 175 2.39 0.90 19.86
CA CYS A 175 3.50 -0.02 19.60
C CYS A 175 4.90 0.60 19.78
N GLY A 176 5.02 1.93 19.80
CA GLY A 176 6.28 2.65 19.93
C GLY A 176 7.25 2.54 18.75
N ARG A 177 6.90 1.79 17.69
CA ARG A 177 7.80 1.44 16.57
C ARG A 177 7.27 1.71 15.18
N CYS A 178 5.99 1.98 15.00
CA CYS A 178 5.45 2.35 13.69
C CYS A 178 5.79 3.80 13.32
N SER A 179 5.69 4.14 12.04
CA SER A 179 5.99 5.49 11.54
C SER A 179 5.27 6.59 12.32
N ASN A 180 4.01 6.38 12.72
CA ASN A 180 3.24 7.36 13.47
C ASN A 180 3.69 7.48 14.94
N CYS A 181 4.15 6.39 15.56
CA CYS A 181 4.71 6.44 16.90
C CYS A 181 6.11 7.09 16.96
N LEU A 182 6.88 6.97 15.88
CA LEU A 182 8.22 7.53 15.76
C LEU A 182 8.22 8.95 15.16
N ASP A 183 7.06 9.44 14.71
CA ASP A 183 6.94 10.79 14.17
C ASP A 183 7.03 11.83 15.30
N THR A 184 8.14 12.55 15.33
CA THR A 184 8.42 13.62 16.30
C THR A 184 8.05 15.01 15.80
N ARG A 185 7.46 15.12 14.60
CA ARG A 185 7.02 16.40 14.05
C ARG A 185 5.88 16.96 14.89
N GLU A 186 5.99 18.21 15.26
CA GLU A 186 4.90 18.91 15.95
C GLU A 186 3.71 19.11 14.99
N ALA A 187 2.51 18.82 15.49
CA ALA A 187 1.28 19.09 14.76
C ALA A 187 1.10 20.60 14.63
N ARG A 188 0.99 21.10 13.39
CA ARG A 188 0.65 22.49 13.13
C ARG A 188 -0.88 22.64 13.06
N ASP A 189 -1.42 23.58 13.80
CA ASP A 189 -2.82 23.99 13.63
C ASP A 189 -2.99 24.71 12.28
N ILE A 190 -3.75 24.06 11.39
CA ILE A 190 -4.08 24.59 10.06
C ILE A 190 -5.55 24.99 9.94
N THR A 191 -6.26 25.14 11.06
CA THR A 191 -7.70 25.46 11.08
C THR A 191 -8.03 26.70 10.24
N VAL A 192 -7.29 27.80 10.43
CA VAL A 192 -7.50 29.04 9.69
C VAL A 192 -7.19 28.86 8.20
N ASP A 193 -6.10 28.15 7.87
CA ASP A 193 -5.74 27.90 6.48
C ASP A 193 -6.79 27.00 5.79
N THR A 194 -7.30 26.01 6.49
CA THR A 194 -8.41 25.15 6.02
C THR A 194 -9.68 25.95 5.80
N GLN A 195 -10.06 26.85 6.73
CA GLN A 195 -11.21 27.71 6.59
C GLN A 195 -11.10 28.64 5.35
N LYS A 196 -9.90 29.17 5.08
CA LYS A 196 -9.65 29.99 3.87
C LYS A 196 -9.86 29.17 2.59
N VAL A 197 -9.31 27.93 2.56
CA VAL A 197 -9.48 27.04 1.42
C VAL A 197 -10.94 26.68 1.20
N LEU A 198 -11.66 26.27 2.24
CA LEU A 198 -13.08 25.92 2.15
C LEU A 198 -13.95 27.11 1.75
N SER A 199 -13.69 28.30 2.30
CA SER A 199 -14.39 29.53 1.91
C SER A 199 -14.13 29.91 0.44
N CYS A 200 -12.90 29.69 -0.05
CA CYS A 200 -12.57 29.90 -1.45
C CYS A 200 -13.35 28.93 -2.35
N VAL A 201 -13.33 27.65 -2.05
CA VAL A 201 -14.05 26.60 -2.81
C VAL A 201 -15.55 26.90 -2.84
N TYR A 202 -16.15 27.22 -1.69
CA TYR A 202 -17.57 27.58 -1.59
C TYR A 202 -17.92 28.82 -2.45
N ARG A 203 -17.13 29.91 -2.36
CA ARG A 203 -17.34 31.12 -3.18
C ARG A 203 -17.17 30.89 -4.67
N MET A 204 -16.38 29.90 -5.05
CA MET A 204 -16.19 29.46 -6.44
C MET A 204 -17.26 28.45 -6.90
N ASN A 205 -18.32 28.22 -6.11
CA ASN A 205 -19.42 27.31 -6.37
C ASN A 205 -18.93 25.84 -6.65
N GLU A 206 -17.81 25.42 -6.05
CA GLU A 206 -17.25 24.07 -6.16
C GLU A 206 -16.94 23.61 -7.61
N ARG A 207 -16.83 24.55 -8.56
CA ARG A 207 -16.72 24.27 -10.00
C ARG A 207 -15.28 24.15 -10.51
N PHE A 208 -14.29 24.50 -9.70
CA PHE A 208 -12.92 24.64 -10.17
C PHE A 208 -11.96 23.68 -9.44
N GLY A 209 -10.96 23.21 -10.19
CA GLY A 209 -9.96 22.29 -9.66
C GLY A 209 -8.94 22.97 -8.73
N LYS A 210 -8.19 22.15 -8.00
CA LYS A 210 -7.21 22.57 -6.98
C LYS A 210 -6.22 23.64 -7.42
N ASN A 211 -5.82 23.63 -8.70
CA ASN A 211 -4.84 24.59 -9.20
C ASN A 211 -5.38 26.03 -9.21
N LEU A 212 -6.64 26.21 -9.64
CA LEU A 212 -7.26 27.54 -9.64
C LEU A 212 -7.55 28.01 -8.21
N VAL A 213 -7.98 27.11 -7.33
CA VAL A 213 -8.15 27.43 -5.89
C VAL A 213 -6.83 27.91 -5.29
N ALA A 214 -5.72 27.23 -5.56
CA ALA A 214 -4.40 27.62 -5.09
C ALA A 214 -3.96 28.98 -5.65
N GLN A 215 -4.22 29.27 -6.93
CA GLN A 215 -3.93 30.58 -7.57
C GLN A 215 -4.72 31.69 -6.92
N VAL A 216 -6.02 31.50 -6.67
CA VAL A 216 -6.86 32.51 -6.01
C VAL A 216 -6.36 32.79 -4.59
N LEU A 217 -6.03 31.76 -3.83
CA LEU A 217 -5.54 31.89 -2.45
C LEU A 217 -4.16 32.53 -2.37
N SER A 218 -3.31 32.33 -3.38
CA SER A 218 -1.99 32.98 -3.48
C SER A 218 -2.03 34.39 -4.05
N GLY A 219 -3.21 34.92 -4.39
CA GLY A 219 -3.35 36.27 -4.98
C GLY A 219 -2.80 36.37 -6.40
N SER A 220 -2.70 35.27 -7.13
CA SER A 220 -2.18 35.25 -8.50
C SER A 220 -3.12 36.03 -9.42
N GLN A 221 -2.61 37.09 -10.03
CA GLN A 221 -3.31 37.87 -11.09
C GLN A 221 -3.13 37.15 -12.43
N VAL A 222 -3.82 36.03 -12.61
CA VAL A 222 -3.92 35.40 -13.93
C VAL A 222 -4.98 36.19 -14.71
N LYS A 223 -4.55 36.83 -15.80
CA LYS A 223 -5.45 37.41 -16.79
C LYS A 223 -6.04 36.31 -17.68
#